data_139002a6f569690488c9b01049c4f3a8
#
_entry.id   139002a6f569690488c9b01049c4f3a8
#
_cell.length_a   1.000
_cell.length_b   1.000
_cell.length_c   1.000
_cell.angle_alpha   90.00
_cell.angle_beta   90.00
_cell.angle_gamma   90.00
#
_symmetry.space_group_name_H-M   'P 1'
#
loop_
_entity.id
_entity.type
_entity.pdbx_description
1 polymer ?
#
loop_
_entity_poly.entity_id
_entity_poly.type
_entity_poly.pdbx_seq_one_letter_code
_entity_poly.pdbx_strand_id
1 'polypeptide(L)'
;MNKRKAKQIFFHYNGQHYHMAHDGVWEEYKNFNIDKSTEDEWIKELINLRFEDFKKSSAIKYLIPLVDYYNEYKLLDELLSLKLKGTFIDKFVTIELLATLLTKNRNKIINYKEKKNIIINIISQLFEKNIPKKYESYNIENRLQKMKKKLRIK
;
A
#
# COMPACT_ATOMS: atom_id res chain seq x y z
N MET A 1 8.98 -13.05 -29.73
CA MET A 1 9.09 -12.49 -28.36
C MET A 1 7.86 -12.86 -27.54
N ASN A 2 8.02 -13.44 -26.36
CA ASN A 2 6.87 -13.83 -25.55
C ASN A 2 6.46 -12.71 -24.58
N LYS A 3 5.73 -11.73 -25.08
CA LYS A 3 5.24 -10.58 -24.31
C LYS A 3 4.33 -11.00 -23.14
N ARG A 4 3.61 -12.11 -23.28
CA ARG A 4 2.78 -12.67 -22.21
C ARG A 4 3.60 -13.12 -21.00
N LYS A 5 4.73 -13.82 -21.26
CA LYS A 5 5.63 -14.27 -20.19
C LYS A 5 6.28 -13.08 -19.48
N ALA A 6 6.72 -12.07 -20.24
CA ALA A 6 7.26 -10.84 -19.68
C ALA A 6 6.25 -10.16 -18.76
N LYS A 7 4.98 -10.06 -19.17
CA LYS A 7 3.89 -9.48 -18.36
C LYS A 7 3.65 -10.27 -17.08
N GLN A 8 3.67 -11.60 -17.15
CA GLN A 8 3.53 -12.45 -15.97
C GLN A 8 4.63 -12.19 -14.95
N ILE A 9 5.88 -12.08 -15.38
CA ILE A 9 7.02 -11.75 -14.53
C ILE A 9 6.81 -10.36 -13.93
N PHE A 10 6.49 -9.37 -14.76
CA PHE A 10 6.26 -7.99 -14.32
C PHE A 10 5.20 -7.91 -13.22
N PHE A 11 4.07 -8.57 -13.40
CA PHE A 11 2.98 -8.58 -12.43
C PHE A 11 3.35 -9.32 -11.15
N HIS A 12 4.08 -10.43 -11.25
CA HIS A 12 4.54 -11.17 -10.08
C HIS A 12 5.41 -10.30 -9.15
N TYR A 13 6.25 -9.46 -9.72
CA TYR A 13 7.14 -8.55 -8.98
C TYR A 13 6.57 -7.16 -8.77
N ASN A 14 5.28 -6.94 -9.05
CA ASN A 14 4.64 -5.62 -8.95
C ASN A 14 5.41 -4.52 -9.70
N GLY A 15 5.98 -4.86 -10.84
CA GLY A 15 6.74 -3.95 -11.68
C GLY A 15 8.10 -3.52 -11.11
N GLN A 16 8.56 -4.13 -10.04
CA GLN A 16 9.79 -3.72 -9.35
C GLN A 16 11.01 -4.48 -9.85
N HIS A 17 11.80 -3.85 -10.69
CA HIS A 17 13.01 -4.43 -11.27
C HIS A 17 14.04 -4.87 -10.21
N TYR A 18 14.12 -4.14 -9.10
CA TYR A 18 14.99 -4.50 -7.98
C TYR A 18 14.69 -5.91 -7.44
N HIS A 19 13.43 -6.22 -7.24
CA HIS A 19 13.03 -7.56 -6.75
C HIS A 19 13.28 -8.64 -7.78
N MET A 20 13.12 -8.33 -9.06
CA MET A 20 13.51 -9.27 -10.15
C MET A 20 15.00 -9.59 -10.09
N ALA A 21 15.83 -8.57 -9.88
CA ALA A 21 17.28 -8.73 -9.76
C ALA A 21 17.67 -9.54 -8.51
N HIS A 22 17.04 -9.25 -7.38
CA HIS A 22 17.25 -9.98 -6.13
C HIS A 22 16.96 -11.49 -6.27
N ASP A 23 15.89 -11.83 -7.00
CA ASP A 23 15.47 -13.21 -7.19
C ASP A 23 16.11 -13.89 -8.41
N GLY A 24 17.03 -13.20 -9.09
CA GLY A 24 17.77 -13.75 -10.24
C GLY A 24 16.97 -13.81 -11.55
N VAL A 25 15.85 -13.09 -11.66
CA VAL A 25 14.95 -13.12 -12.82
C VAL A 25 15.16 -11.91 -13.74
N TRP A 26 15.94 -10.92 -13.32
CA TRP A 26 16.13 -9.68 -14.05
C TRP A 26 16.67 -9.86 -15.47
N GLU A 27 17.69 -10.72 -15.66
CA GLU A 27 18.29 -10.95 -16.97
C GLU A 27 17.28 -11.58 -17.94
N GLU A 28 16.46 -12.52 -17.47
CA GLU A 28 15.38 -13.08 -18.28
C GLU A 28 14.38 -12.02 -18.70
N TYR A 29 13.92 -11.21 -17.75
CA TYR A 29 12.96 -10.14 -18.03
C TYR A 29 13.53 -9.09 -18.99
N LYS A 30 14.74 -8.63 -18.74
CA LYS A 30 15.45 -7.66 -19.58
C LYS A 30 15.56 -8.10 -21.04
N ASN A 31 15.76 -9.38 -21.27
CA ASN A 31 15.88 -9.93 -22.63
C ASN A 31 14.59 -9.84 -23.46
N PHE A 32 13.44 -9.63 -22.82
CA PHE A 32 12.18 -9.38 -23.56
C PHE A 32 12.13 -8.00 -24.20
N ASN A 33 13.02 -7.09 -23.86
CA ASN A 33 13.09 -5.73 -24.41
C ASN A 33 11.74 -5.00 -24.37
N ILE A 34 11.05 -5.06 -23.24
CA ILE A 34 9.78 -4.36 -23.05
C ILE A 34 10.06 -2.85 -22.96
N ASP A 35 9.38 -2.08 -23.77
CA ASP A 35 9.54 -0.64 -23.74
C ASP A 35 8.85 -0.01 -22.52
N LYS A 36 9.29 1.20 -22.19
CA LYS A 36 8.74 1.92 -21.04
C LYS A 36 7.25 2.22 -21.19
N SER A 37 6.79 2.52 -22.37
CA SER A 37 5.38 2.79 -22.67
C SER A 37 4.51 1.58 -22.33
N THR A 38 4.95 0.38 -22.69
CA THR A 38 4.26 -0.87 -22.35
C THR A 38 4.28 -1.10 -20.84
N GLU A 39 5.41 -0.89 -20.17
CA GLU A 39 5.47 -1.02 -18.71
C GLU A 39 4.55 -0.01 -18.02
N ASP A 40 4.47 1.22 -18.47
CA ASP A 40 3.58 2.24 -17.91
C ASP A 40 2.10 1.82 -18.03
N GLU A 41 1.70 1.21 -19.13
CA GLU A 41 0.36 0.63 -19.27
C GLU A 41 0.12 -0.52 -18.29
N TRP A 42 1.10 -1.40 -18.15
CA TRP A 42 1.03 -2.52 -17.21
C TRP A 42 0.96 -2.06 -15.76
N ILE A 43 1.65 -0.99 -15.41
CA ILE A 43 1.58 -0.39 -14.06
C ILE A 43 0.15 0.08 -13.77
N LYS A 44 -0.49 0.77 -14.70
CA LYS A 44 -1.88 1.22 -14.55
C LYS A 44 -2.83 0.03 -14.36
N GLU A 45 -2.67 -0.99 -15.18
CA GLU A 45 -3.47 -2.22 -15.09
C GLU A 45 -3.24 -2.92 -13.75
N LEU A 46 -1.98 -3.01 -13.30
CA LEU A 46 -1.60 -3.65 -12.05
C LEU A 46 -2.18 -2.91 -10.84
N ILE A 47 -2.11 -1.58 -10.81
CA ILE A 47 -2.68 -0.75 -9.75
C ILE A 47 -4.20 -0.97 -9.69
N ASN A 48 -4.90 -0.94 -10.81
CA ASN A 48 -6.34 -1.19 -10.85
C ASN A 48 -6.69 -2.61 -10.35
N LEU A 49 -5.91 -3.61 -10.75
CA LEU A 49 -6.10 -4.99 -10.32
C LEU A 49 -5.94 -5.12 -8.80
N ARG A 50 -4.87 -4.55 -8.23
CA ARG A 50 -4.62 -4.58 -6.78
C ARG A 50 -5.67 -3.78 -6.00
N PHE A 51 -6.16 -2.69 -6.57
CA PHE A 51 -7.23 -1.88 -5.98
C PHE A 51 -8.54 -2.68 -5.90
N GLU A 52 -8.89 -3.42 -6.95
CA GLU A 52 -10.06 -4.31 -6.93
C GLU A 52 -9.89 -5.44 -5.90
N ASP A 53 -8.69 -6.01 -5.78
CA ASP A 53 -8.38 -6.99 -4.74
C ASP A 53 -8.57 -6.39 -3.35
N PHE A 54 -8.14 -5.15 -3.14
CA PHE A 54 -8.29 -4.44 -1.87
C PHE A 54 -9.76 -4.20 -1.51
N LYS A 55 -10.61 -3.89 -2.48
CA LYS A 55 -12.05 -3.73 -2.25
C LYS A 55 -12.71 -5.01 -1.74
N LYS A 56 -12.21 -6.16 -2.17
CA LYS A 56 -12.75 -7.48 -1.81
C LYS A 56 -12.16 -8.04 -0.52
N SER A 57 -10.93 -7.67 -0.20
CA SER A 57 -10.19 -8.17 0.94
C SER A 57 -9.26 -7.09 1.49
N SER A 58 -8.56 -7.38 2.58
CA SER A 58 -7.59 -6.47 3.18
C SER A 58 -6.19 -6.53 2.54
N ALA A 59 -6.08 -6.94 1.29
CA ALA A 59 -4.80 -7.16 0.59
C ALA A 59 -4.07 -5.85 0.24
N ILE A 60 -4.01 -4.93 1.18
CA ILE A 60 -3.40 -3.60 1.00
C ILE A 60 -1.88 -3.66 0.84
N LYS A 61 -1.25 -4.70 1.36
CA LYS A 61 0.21 -4.86 1.32
C LYS A 61 0.80 -4.86 -0.10
N TYR A 62 -0.04 -5.14 -1.10
CA TYR A 62 0.37 -5.11 -2.50
C TYR A 62 0.06 -3.78 -3.19
N LEU A 63 -0.96 -3.07 -2.70
CA LEU A 63 -1.41 -1.81 -3.31
C LEU A 63 -0.60 -0.60 -2.82
N ILE A 64 -0.40 -0.47 -1.51
CA ILE A 64 0.30 0.69 -0.92
C ILE A 64 1.72 0.86 -1.48
N PRO A 65 2.56 -0.19 -1.59
CA PRO A 65 3.87 -0.05 -2.19
C PRO A 65 3.84 0.43 -3.65
N LEU A 66 2.83 0.02 -4.42
CA LEU A 66 2.65 0.49 -5.80
C LEU A 66 2.27 1.98 -5.84
N VAL A 67 1.34 2.40 -4.99
CA VAL A 67 0.92 3.81 -4.89
C VAL A 67 2.12 4.69 -4.52
N ASP A 68 2.93 4.26 -3.56
CA ASP A 68 4.12 4.99 -3.13
C ASP A 68 5.20 5.02 -4.23
N TYR A 69 5.52 3.88 -4.79
CA TYR A 69 6.58 3.75 -5.79
C TYR A 69 6.29 4.55 -7.07
N TYR A 70 5.03 4.54 -7.54
CA TYR A 70 4.62 5.23 -8.76
C TYR A 70 3.96 6.59 -8.54
N ASN A 71 3.97 7.10 -7.31
CA ASN A 71 3.41 8.41 -6.94
C ASN A 71 1.92 8.56 -7.29
N GLU A 72 1.13 7.48 -7.20
CA GLU A 72 -0.31 7.47 -7.51
C GLU A 72 -1.16 7.94 -6.31
N TYR A 73 -0.77 9.05 -5.70
CA TYR A 73 -1.40 9.57 -4.46
C TYR A 73 -2.86 9.99 -4.61
N LYS A 74 -3.32 10.23 -5.84
CA LYS A 74 -4.74 10.52 -6.12
C LYS A 74 -5.67 9.37 -5.71
N LEU A 75 -5.15 8.14 -5.62
CA LEU A 75 -5.92 6.99 -5.14
C LEU A 75 -6.18 7.01 -3.64
N LEU A 76 -5.49 7.87 -2.88
CA LEU A 76 -5.68 7.95 -1.44
C LEU A 76 -7.10 8.38 -1.04
N ASP A 77 -7.74 9.25 -1.80
CA ASP A 77 -9.11 9.65 -1.53
C ASP A 77 -10.06 8.44 -1.58
N GLU A 78 -9.92 7.61 -2.61
CA GLU A 78 -10.70 6.38 -2.73
C GLU A 78 -10.36 5.37 -1.64
N LEU A 79 -9.07 5.16 -1.35
CA LEU A 79 -8.63 4.24 -0.31
C LEU A 79 -9.16 4.61 1.07
N LEU A 80 -9.14 5.91 1.41
CA LEU A 80 -9.60 6.40 2.70
C LEU A 80 -11.14 6.42 2.81
N SER A 81 -11.85 6.39 1.69
CA SER A 81 -13.31 6.31 1.67
C SER A 81 -13.85 4.88 1.82
N LEU A 82 -13.00 3.87 1.61
CA LEU A 82 -13.41 2.47 1.67
C LEU A 82 -13.55 1.99 3.12
N LYS A 83 -14.54 1.13 3.35
CA LYS A 83 -14.67 0.46 4.63
C LYS A 83 -13.56 -0.60 4.76
N LEU A 84 -12.81 -0.53 5.85
CA LEU A 84 -11.77 -1.50 6.14
C LEU A 84 -12.38 -2.89 6.33
N LYS A 85 -11.72 -3.89 5.77
CA LYS A 85 -12.13 -5.30 5.82
C LYS A 85 -11.08 -6.15 6.51
N GLY A 86 -11.48 -7.35 6.92
CA GLY A 86 -10.59 -8.31 7.54
C GLY A 86 -10.63 -8.28 9.06
N THR A 87 -9.66 -8.92 9.68
CA THR A 87 -9.51 -8.99 11.13
C THR A 87 -9.05 -7.65 11.72
N PHE A 88 -9.04 -7.56 13.05
CA PHE A 88 -8.48 -6.40 13.74
C PHE A 88 -7.05 -6.09 13.26
N ILE A 89 -6.19 -7.12 13.17
CA ILE A 89 -4.79 -6.91 12.75
C ILE A 89 -4.69 -6.49 11.27
N ASP A 90 -5.55 -7.02 10.41
CA ASP A 90 -5.58 -6.61 9.01
C ASP A 90 -5.92 -5.12 8.87
N LYS A 91 -6.92 -4.67 9.61
CA LYS A 91 -7.33 -3.26 9.64
C LYS A 91 -6.24 -2.37 10.23
N PHE A 92 -5.61 -2.84 11.31
CA PHE A 92 -4.52 -2.10 11.96
C PHE A 92 -3.32 -1.92 11.02
N VAL A 93 -2.87 -2.99 10.37
CA VAL A 93 -1.76 -2.94 9.42
C VAL A 93 -2.10 -2.04 8.23
N THR A 94 -3.34 -2.08 7.75
CA THR A 94 -3.82 -1.20 6.68
C THR A 94 -3.65 0.27 7.04
N ILE A 95 -4.11 0.65 8.22
CA ILE A 95 -4.02 2.05 8.69
C ILE A 95 -2.57 2.44 8.97
N GLU A 96 -1.78 1.53 9.52
CA GLU A 96 -0.35 1.77 9.76
C GLU A 96 0.40 2.06 8.45
N LEU A 97 0.14 1.29 7.40
CA LEU A 97 0.72 1.50 6.07
C LEU A 97 0.25 2.82 5.43
N LEU A 98 -1.03 3.14 5.54
CA LEU A 98 -1.58 4.40 5.04
C LEU A 98 -1.01 5.60 5.78
N ALA A 99 -0.89 5.53 7.09
CA ALA A 99 -0.27 6.59 7.89
C ALA A 99 1.19 6.81 7.51
N THR A 100 1.94 5.74 7.30
CA THR A 100 3.33 5.81 6.87
C THR A 100 3.47 6.43 5.48
N LEU A 101 2.65 5.97 4.53
CA LEU A 101 2.61 6.54 3.18
C LEU A 101 2.31 8.04 3.21
N LEU A 102 1.30 8.42 3.97
CA LEU A 102 0.84 9.80 4.08
C LEU A 102 1.93 10.71 4.68
N THR A 103 2.52 10.30 5.79
CA THR A 103 3.52 11.11 6.50
C THR A 103 4.85 11.20 5.76
N LYS A 104 5.27 10.12 5.11
CA LYS A 104 6.48 10.09 4.29
C LYS A 104 6.39 11.03 3.09
N ASN A 105 5.21 11.16 2.49
CA ASN A 105 4.99 11.90 1.26
C ASN A 105 4.18 13.19 1.46
N ARG A 106 4.25 13.75 2.64
CA ARG A 106 3.48 14.92 3.09
C ARG A 106 3.43 16.05 2.07
N ASN A 107 4.58 16.40 1.49
CA ASN A 107 4.70 17.52 0.56
C ASN A 107 4.16 17.24 -0.85
N LYS A 108 3.88 15.97 -1.16
CA LYS A 108 3.40 15.53 -2.47
C LYS A 108 1.90 15.25 -2.50
N ILE A 109 1.26 15.20 -1.33
CA ILE A 109 -0.13 14.79 -1.20
C ILE A 109 -1.03 16.02 -1.08
N ILE A 110 -1.99 16.12 -1.99
CA ILE A 110 -3.01 17.16 -1.98
C ILE A 110 -3.96 16.91 -0.81
N ASN A 111 -4.36 17.99 -0.10
CA ASN A 111 -5.24 17.91 1.06
C ASN A 111 -4.73 16.98 2.15
N TYR A 112 -3.44 17.03 2.41
CA TYR A 112 -2.77 16.22 3.43
C TYR A 112 -3.48 16.30 4.80
N LYS A 113 -3.83 17.51 5.24
CA LYS A 113 -4.47 17.73 6.55
C LYS A 113 -5.80 17.00 6.69
N GLU A 114 -6.63 17.04 5.65
CA GLU A 114 -7.93 16.34 5.64
C GLU A 114 -7.73 14.83 5.69
N LYS A 115 -6.83 14.30 4.89
CA LYS A 115 -6.48 12.87 4.85
C LYS A 115 -5.93 12.40 6.19
N LYS A 116 -5.07 13.20 6.80
CA LYS A 116 -4.55 12.96 8.15
C LYS A 116 -5.68 12.85 9.17
N ASN A 117 -6.63 13.78 9.13
CA ASN A 117 -7.78 13.78 10.05
C ASN A 117 -8.66 12.53 9.87
N ILE A 118 -8.84 12.06 8.65
CA ILE A 118 -9.56 10.80 8.38
C ILE A 118 -8.87 9.62 9.07
N ILE A 119 -7.56 9.51 8.93
CA ILE A 119 -6.78 8.44 9.59
C ILE A 119 -6.88 8.56 11.11
N ILE A 120 -6.75 9.75 11.67
CA ILE A 120 -6.89 10.00 13.10
C ILE A 120 -8.25 9.51 13.62
N ASN A 121 -9.33 9.84 12.91
CA ASN A 121 -10.67 9.40 13.28
C ASN A 121 -10.81 7.87 13.23
N ILE A 122 -10.25 7.23 12.23
CA ILE A 122 -10.25 5.76 12.12
C ILE A 122 -9.50 5.14 13.29
N ILE A 123 -8.34 5.67 13.65
CA ILE A 123 -7.55 5.21 14.80
C ILE A 123 -8.38 5.31 16.08
N SER A 124 -9.02 6.46 16.31
CA SER A 124 -9.85 6.69 17.50
C SER A 124 -11.02 5.72 17.59
N GLN A 125 -11.69 5.46 16.49
CA GLN A 125 -12.86 4.60 16.45
C GLN A 125 -12.55 3.11 16.58
N LEU A 126 -11.46 2.65 15.97
CA LEU A 126 -11.19 1.21 15.83
C LEU A 126 -10.13 0.67 16.79
N PHE A 127 -9.16 1.46 17.21
CA PHE A 127 -7.96 0.94 17.85
C PHE A 127 -7.68 1.46 19.26
N GLU A 128 -8.33 2.51 19.70
CA GLU A 128 -8.04 3.10 21.02
C GLU A 128 -8.84 2.48 22.17
N LYS A 129 -9.98 1.88 21.90
CA LYS A 129 -10.91 1.46 22.95
C LYS A 129 -10.67 0.05 23.49
N ASN A 130 -10.38 -0.92 22.63
CA ASN A 130 -10.20 -2.32 23.05
C ASN A 130 -9.26 -3.06 22.11
N ILE A 131 -8.02 -3.27 22.57
CA ILE A 131 -7.07 -4.14 21.86
C ILE A 131 -7.30 -5.57 22.32
N PRO A 132 -7.70 -6.51 21.43
CA PRO A 132 -7.89 -7.90 21.83
C PRO A 132 -6.61 -8.54 22.37
N LYS A 133 -6.71 -9.27 23.48
CA LYS A 133 -5.56 -9.91 24.14
C LYS A 133 -4.75 -10.81 23.23
N LYS A 134 -5.40 -11.49 22.28
CA LYS A 134 -4.72 -12.37 21.32
C LYS A 134 -3.69 -11.63 20.43
N TYR A 135 -3.70 -10.30 20.42
CA TYR A 135 -2.76 -9.49 19.64
C TYR A 135 -1.65 -8.85 20.49
N GLU A 136 -1.50 -9.23 21.76
CA GLU A 136 -0.43 -8.69 22.63
C GLU A 136 0.96 -8.90 22.03
N SER A 137 1.20 -10.07 21.41
CA SER A 137 2.48 -10.38 20.75
C SER A 137 2.81 -9.48 19.55
N TYR A 138 1.83 -8.80 18.97
CA TYR A 138 2.02 -7.86 17.87
C TYR A 138 2.46 -6.47 18.32
N ASN A 139 2.53 -6.23 19.62
CA ASN A 139 2.98 -4.95 20.19
C ASN A 139 2.16 -3.75 19.69
N ILE A 140 0.85 -3.92 19.62
CA ILE A 140 -0.09 -2.97 19.02
C ILE A 140 -0.03 -1.59 19.69
N GLU A 141 -0.02 -1.55 21.04
CA GLU A 141 0.02 -0.28 21.78
C GLU A 141 1.22 0.56 21.41
N ASN A 142 2.40 -0.05 21.36
CA ASN A 142 3.63 0.65 21.01
C ASN A 142 3.62 1.13 19.54
N ARG A 143 3.13 0.28 18.64
CA ARG A 143 2.96 0.64 17.22
C ARG A 143 1.95 1.77 17.06
N LEU A 144 0.86 1.74 17.82
CA LEU A 144 -0.15 2.80 17.83
C LEU A 144 0.44 4.14 18.30
N GLN A 145 1.24 4.14 19.37
CA GLN A 145 1.91 5.34 19.86
C GLN A 145 2.90 5.90 18.82
N LYS A 146 3.64 5.05 18.14
CA LYS A 146 4.52 5.46 17.04
C LYS A 146 3.75 6.10 15.89
N MET A 147 2.61 5.52 15.55
CA MET A 147 1.72 6.04 14.50
C MET A 147 1.18 7.42 14.86
N LYS A 148 0.68 7.58 16.10
CA LYS A 148 0.20 8.85 16.64
C LYS A 148 1.30 9.92 16.62
N LYS A 149 2.52 9.56 16.99
CA LYS A 149 3.67 10.45 16.96
C LYS A 149 3.96 10.93 15.53
N LYS A 150 3.96 10.02 14.56
CA LYS A 150 4.13 10.39 13.14
C LYS A 150 3.06 11.36 12.66
N LEU A 151 1.82 11.15 13.07
CA LEU A 151 0.70 12.02 12.74
C LEU A 151 0.62 13.26 13.63
N ARG A 152 1.51 13.39 14.60
CA ARG A 152 1.54 14.48 15.59
C ARG A 152 0.21 14.65 16.32
N ILE A 153 -0.36 13.56 16.74
CA ILE A 153 -1.53 13.54 17.62
C ILE A 153 -1.04 13.71 19.06
N LYS A 154 -1.57 14.69 19.74
CA LYS A 154 -1.28 14.92 21.17
C LYS A 154 -2.11 13.98 22.05
#